data_e08d52093acf90200bc0598ae2408e01
#
_entry.id   e08d52093acf90200bc0598ae2408e01
#
_cell.length_a   1.000
_cell.length_b   1.000
_cell.length_c   1.000
_cell.angle_alpha   90.00
_cell.angle_beta   90.00
_cell.angle_gamma   90.00
#
_symmetry.space_group_name_H-M   'P 1'
#
loop_
_entity.id
_entity.type
_entity.pdbx_description
1 polymer ?
#
loop_
_entity_poly.entity_id
_entity_poly.type
_entity_poly.pdbx_seq_one_letter_code
_entity_poly.pdbx_strand_id
1 'polypeptide(L)'
;KKRSGNVTSCEKSNVMESGILWREEVSYIHEKEFKDINLSHMYADNCAMQLVRNPKQFDVIVTDNLFGDILSDEAAMLTGSLGMLPSASLGEIDSKGMRKSLYEPVHGSAPDISGKGIDNPIATILSFAMCLKYSFNMDAESDIVNNSVNKVLSDGYKTVDLIGDDKKNLSTSEMGDQIAVSYTHLRAHETIHY
;
A
#
# COMPACT_ATOMS: atom_id res chain seq x y z
N LYS A 1 4.64 -15.71 -0.20
CA LYS A 1 6.01 -16.31 -0.10
C LYS A 1 7.13 -15.27 0.05
N LYS A 2 6.92 -14.01 -0.38
CA LYS A 2 7.91 -12.92 -0.20
C LYS A 2 7.80 -12.19 1.16
N ARG A 3 6.82 -12.58 2.00
CA ARG A 3 6.53 -12.01 3.32
C ARG A 3 6.55 -13.13 4.38
N SER A 4 5.89 -12.95 5.53
CA SER A 4 5.90 -13.95 6.62
C SER A 4 5.08 -15.20 6.33
N GLY A 5 4.32 -15.23 5.22
CA GLY A 5 3.55 -16.39 4.80
C GLY A 5 2.22 -16.57 5.54
N ASN A 6 1.70 -15.49 6.16
CA ASN A 6 0.39 -15.49 6.79
C ASN A 6 -0.63 -14.77 5.91
N VAL A 7 -1.72 -15.43 5.56
CA VAL A 7 -2.82 -14.88 4.77
C VAL A 7 -4.11 -14.92 5.56
N THR A 8 -4.77 -13.80 5.70
CA THR A 8 -6.11 -13.69 6.26
C THR A 8 -7.10 -13.49 5.12
N SER A 9 -7.96 -14.49 4.89
CA SER A 9 -9.07 -14.39 3.94
C SER A 9 -10.25 -13.71 4.62
N CYS A 10 -10.61 -12.53 4.14
CA CYS A 10 -11.69 -11.73 4.70
C CYS A 10 -12.95 -11.85 3.83
N GLU A 11 -14.08 -12.19 4.44
CA GLU A 11 -15.34 -12.43 3.77
C GLU A 11 -16.54 -12.25 4.73
N LYS A 12 -17.78 -12.48 4.26
CA LYS A 12 -19.01 -12.33 5.07
C LYS A 12 -19.94 -13.54 4.90
N SER A 13 -19.40 -14.75 4.99
CA SER A 13 -20.13 -16.01 4.77
C SER A 13 -21.29 -16.25 5.74
N ASN A 14 -21.31 -15.56 6.88
CA ASN A 14 -22.38 -15.70 7.85
C ASN A 14 -23.71 -15.03 7.42
N VAL A 15 -23.69 -14.18 6.38
CA VAL A 15 -24.87 -13.45 5.86
C VAL A 15 -24.94 -13.37 4.33
N MET A 16 -23.88 -13.76 3.62
CA MET A 16 -23.78 -13.62 2.16
C MET A 16 -23.42 -14.95 1.50
N GLU A 17 -24.22 -15.42 0.54
CA GLU A 17 -23.91 -16.60 -0.27
C GLU A 17 -22.60 -16.44 -1.06
N SER A 18 -22.33 -15.23 -1.58
CA SER A 18 -21.05 -14.92 -2.23
C SER A 18 -19.85 -15.07 -1.28
N GLY A 19 -20.04 -14.78 0.01
CA GLY A 19 -19.03 -14.97 1.03
C GLY A 19 -18.76 -16.45 1.31
N ILE A 20 -19.79 -17.30 1.25
CA ILE A 20 -19.64 -18.77 1.36
C ILE A 20 -18.79 -19.27 0.19
N LEU A 21 -19.17 -18.93 -1.05
CA LEU A 21 -18.43 -19.30 -2.25
C LEU A 21 -16.97 -18.82 -2.18
N TRP A 22 -16.73 -17.56 -1.78
CA TRP A 22 -15.38 -17.02 -1.59
C TRP A 22 -14.54 -17.88 -0.66
N ARG A 23 -15.10 -18.24 0.50
CA ARG A 23 -14.41 -19.04 1.52
C ARG A 23 -14.08 -20.44 1.01
N GLU A 24 -15.01 -21.08 0.30
CA GLU A 24 -14.81 -22.40 -0.31
C GLU A 24 -13.71 -22.36 -1.37
N GLU A 25 -13.74 -21.41 -2.29
CA GLU A 25 -12.75 -21.29 -3.36
C GLU A 25 -11.34 -20.94 -2.82
N VAL A 26 -11.24 -20.03 -1.87
CA VAL A 26 -9.94 -19.70 -1.25
C VAL A 26 -9.39 -20.90 -0.51
N SER A 27 -10.22 -21.64 0.22
CA SER A 27 -9.79 -22.86 0.92
C SER A 27 -9.33 -23.95 -0.06
N TYR A 28 -10.08 -24.16 -1.15
CA TYR A 28 -9.74 -25.11 -2.19
C TYR A 28 -8.39 -24.79 -2.86
N ILE A 29 -8.19 -23.55 -3.26
CA ILE A 29 -6.92 -23.11 -3.89
C ILE A 29 -5.76 -23.26 -2.91
N HIS A 30 -5.96 -22.87 -1.64
CA HIS A 30 -4.95 -23.04 -0.59
C HIS A 30 -4.52 -24.51 -0.43
N GLU A 31 -5.48 -25.41 -0.30
CA GLU A 31 -5.21 -26.85 -0.15
C GLU A 31 -4.53 -27.45 -1.37
N LYS A 32 -4.83 -26.95 -2.56
CA LYS A 32 -4.28 -27.46 -3.81
C LYS A 32 -2.87 -26.93 -4.12
N GLU A 33 -2.63 -25.65 -3.89
CA GLU A 33 -1.48 -24.95 -4.47
C GLU A 33 -0.58 -24.25 -3.44
N PHE A 34 -1.08 -23.96 -2.23
CA PHE A 34 -0.41 -23.09 -1.27
C PHE A 34 -0.36 -23.63 0.15
N LYS A 35 -0.18 -24.95 0.32
CA LYS A 35 -0.12 -25.61 1.63
C LYS A 35 0.99 -25.12 2.55
N ASP A 36 2.00 -24.46 1.98
CA ASP A 36 3.11 -23.83 2.68
C ASP A 36 2.77 -22.44 3.27
N ILE A 37 1.56 -21.94 3.00
CA ILE A 37 1.06 -20.67 3.51
C ILE A 37 0.11 -20.91 4.69
N ASN A 38 0.21 -20.12 5.74
CA ASN A 38 -0.72 -20.17 6.85
C ASN A 38 -1.98 -19.34 6.51
N LEU A 39 -3.09 -20.03 6.22
CA LEU A 39 -4.37 -19.40 5.89
C LEU A 39 -5.27 -19.37 7.12
N SER A 40 -5.85 -18.20 7.37
CA SER A 40 -6.95 -18.00 8.31
C SER A 40 -8.13 -17.32 7.63
N HIS A 41 -9.36 -17.53 8.12
CA HIS A 41 -10.55 -16.84 7.65
C HIS A 41 -11.06 -15.89 8.74
N MET A 42 -11.51 -14.71 8.33
CA MET A 42 -12.03 -13.70 9.24
C MET A 42 -13.24 -12.99 8.60
N TYR A 43 -14.31 -12.78 9.36
CA TYR A 43 -15.42 -11.98 8.88
C TYR A 43 -15.02 -10.52 8.73
N ALA A 44 -15.57 -9.84 7.73
CA ALA A 44 -15.21 -8.47 7.36
C ALA A 44 -15.35 -7.48 8.53
N ASP A 45 -16.43 -7.57 9.31
CA ASP A 45 -16.64 -6.75 10.49
C ASP A 45 -15.60 -7.01 11.59
N ASN A 46 -15.20 -8.25 11.80
CA ASN A 46 -14.12 -8.56 12.73
C ASN A 46 -12.77 -8.08 12.18
N CYS A 47 -12.54 -8.19 10.87
CA CYS A 47 -11.32 -7.68 10.23
C CYS A 47 -11.17 -6.16 10.44
N ALA A 48 -12.24 -5.39 10.24
CA ALA A 48 -12.29 -3.97 10.51
C ALA A 48 -11.91 -3.65 11.98
N MET A 49 -12.57 -4.32 12.93
CA MET A 49 -12.22 -4.14 14.35
C MET A 49 -10.76 -4.49 14.66
N GLN A 50 -10.23 -5.55 14.07
CA GLN A 50 -8.86 -6.00 14.31
C GLN A 50 -7.82 -5.10 13.63
N LEU A 51 -8.14 -4.49 12.49
CA LEU A 51 -7.29 -3.46 11.88
C LEU A 51 -7.05 -2.29 12.83
N VAL A 52 -8.11 -1.78 13.48
CA VAL A 52 -7.98 -0.70 14.47
C VAL A 52 -7.26 -1.18 15.74
N ARG A 53 -7.61 -2.37 16.24
CA ARG A 53 -7.12 -2.87 17.53
C ARG A 53 -5.66 -3.34 17.49
N ASN A 54 -5.30 -4.10 16.45
CA ASN A 54 -3.99 -4.76 16.32
C ASN A 54 -3.60 -4.96 14.84
N PRO A 55 -3.32 -3.87 14.10
CA PRO A 55 -3.02 -3.95 12.66
C PRO A 55 -1.79 -4.81 12.36
N LYS A 56 -0.84 -4.90 13.28
CA LYS A 56 0.42 -5.66 13.09
C LYS A 56 0.25 -7.17 13.07
N GLN A 57 -0.93 -7.70 13.39
CA GLN A 57 -1.21 -9.13 13.26
C GLN A 57 -1.35 -9.58 11.80
N PHE A 58 -1.69 -8.65 10.91
CA PHE A 58 -1.89 -8.95 9.50
C PHE A 58 -0.58 -8.87 8.71
N ASP A 59 -0.33 -9.87 7.88
CA ASP A 59 0.74 -9.86 6.88
C ASP A 59 0.15 -9.59 5.48
N VAL A 60 -0.81 -10.42 5.07
CA VAL A 60 -1.56 -10.25 3.82
C VAL A 60 -3.04 -10.49 4.11
N ILE A 61 -3.90 -9.58 3.66
CA ILE A 61 -5.35 -9.76 3.64
C ILE A 61 -5.76 -9.99 2.19
N VAL A 62 -6.49 -11.08 1.93
CA VAL A 62 -7.15 -11.34 0.64
C VAL A 62 -8.66 -11.22 0.84
N THR A 63 -9.30 -10.43 -0.01
CA THR A 63 -10.74 -10.15 0.08
C THR A 63 -11.31 -9.77 -1.28
N ASP A 64 -12.63 -9.71 -1.40
CA ASP A 64 -13.30 -9.20 -2.58
C ASP A 64 -13.16 -7.66 -2.72
N ASN A 65 -13.66 -7.13 -3.82
CA ASN A 65 -13.55 -5.70 -4.12
C ASN A 65 -14.27 -4.84 -3.07
N LEU A 66 -15.49 -5.21 -2.66
CA LEU A 66 -16.30 -4.40 -1.75
C LEU A 66 -15.65 -4.25 -0.38
N PHE A 67 -15.29 -5.37 0.24
CA PHE A 67 -14.63 -5.33 1.55
C PHE A 67 -13.20 -4.84 1.45
N GLY A 68 -12.52 -5.11 0.34
CA GLY A 68 -11.16 -4.62 0.09
C GLY A 68 -11.08 -3.10 0.07
N ASP A 69 -12.00 -2.46 -0.61
CA ASP A 69 -12.12 -1.00 -0.67
C ASP A 69 -12.32 -0.41 0.73
N ILE A 70 -13.33 -0.88 1.47
CA ILE A 70 -13.64 -0.39 2.82
C ILE A 70 -12.48 -0.61 3.79
N LEU A 71 -11.90 -1.81 3.80
CA LEU A 71 -10.83 -2.16 4.74
C LEU A 71 -9.51 -1.48 4.41
N SER A 72 -9.23 -1.20 3.13
CA SER A 72 -8.03 -0.46 2.75
C SER A 72 -8.11 1.01 3.15
N ASP A 73 -9.28 1.64 3.02
CA ASP A 73 -9.50 3.01 3.47
C ASP A 73 -9.39 3.13 4.99
N GLU A 74 -9.97 2.17 5.72
CA GLU A 74 -9.81 2.10 7.19
C GLU A 74 -8.34 1.92 7.58
N ALA A 75 -7.61 1.02 6.90
CA ALA A 75 -6.19 0.81 7.14
C ALA A 75 -5.34 2.04 6.82
N ALA A 76 -5.70 2.81 5.78
CA ALA A 76 -5.03 4.05 5.43
C ALA A 76 -5.08 5.07 6.58
N MET A 77 -6.20 5.15 7.28
CA MET A 77 -6.35 6.06 8.44
C MET A 77 -5.41 5.71 9.60
N LEU A 78 -4.94 4.46 9.70
CA LEU A 78 -3.92 4.08 10.68
C LEU A 78 -2.54 4.70 10.36
N THR A 79 -2.29 5.06 9.12
CA THR A 79 -1.08 5.78 8.70
C THR A 79 -1.22 7.30 8.81
N GLY A 80 -2.42 7.77 9.12
CA GLY A 80 -2.76 9.18 9.36
C GLY A 80 -3.43 9.90 8.20
N SER A 81 -3.40 9.35 6.97
CA SER A 81 -4.02 9.96 5.79
C SER A 81 -4.19 8.97 4.64
N LEU A 82 -5.24 9.13 3.85
CA LEU A 82 -5.41 8.45 2.54
C LEU A 82 -4.26 8.77 1.57
N GLY A 83 -3.67 9.96 1.67
CA GLY A 83 -2.51 10.40 0.88
C GLY A 83 -1.22 9.61 1.12
N MET A 84 -1.26 8.62 2.01
CA MET A 84 -0.14 7.72 2.30
C MET A 84 -0.22 6.37 1.58
N LEU A 85 -1.37 6.01 1.00
CA LEU A 85 -1.63 4.65 0.54
C LEU A 85 -1.48 4.51 -0.98
N PRO A 86 -0.42 3.80 -1.46
CA PRO A 86 -0.27 3.46 -2.87
C PRO A 86 -1.10 2.25 -3.27
N SER A 87 -1.40 2.11 -4.55
CA SER A 87 -1.99 0.90 -5.10
C SER A 87 -1.40 0.48 -6.45
N ALA A 88 -1.60 -0.80 -6.78
CA ALA A 88 -1.21 -1.38 -8.05
C ALA A 88 -2.25 -2.44 -8.49
N SER A 89 -2.80 -2.25 -9.68
CA SER A 89 -3.60 -3.27 -10.36
C SER A 89 -2.69 -4.00 -11.35
N LEU A 90 -2.44 -5.30 -11.10
CA LEU A 90 -1.47 -6.09 -11.84
C LEU A 90 -2.20 -7.14 -12.69
N GLY A 91 -2.05 -7.07 -14.01
CA GLY A 91 -2.53 -8.09 -14.93
C GLY A 91 -1.66 -9.35 -14.93
N GLU A 92 -2.06 -10.34 -15.71
CA GLU A 92 -1.28 -11.55 -15.93
C GLU A 92 0.05 -11.26 -16.62
N ILE A 93 1.06 -12.08 -16.33
CA ILE A 93 2.35 -12.03 -17.01
C ILE A 93 2.20 -12.72 -18.37
N ASP A 94 2.51 -12.03 -19.45
CA ASP A 94 2.49 -12.58 -20.81
C ASP A 94 3.70 -13.50 -21.09
N SER A 95 3.70 -14.10 -22.28
CA SER A 95 4.78 -14.99 -22.73
C SER A 95 6.17 -14.32 -22.85
N LYS A 96 6.23 -12.98 -22.80
CA LYS A 96 7.46 -12.19 -22.81
C LYS A 96 7.90 -11.74 -21.42
N GLY A 97 7.19 -12.17 -20.38
CA GLY A 97 7.46 -11.76 -18.99
C GLY A 97 6.94 -10.37 -18.62
N MET A 98 6.12 -9.75 -19.49
CA MET A 98 5.54 -8.44 -19.29
C MET A 98 4.10 -8.56 -18.79
N ARG A 99 3.64 -7.54 -18.01
CA ARG A 99 2.24 -7.44 -17.59
C ARG A 99 1.70 -6.03 -17.84
N LYS A 100 0.43 -5.94 -18.19
CA LYS A 100 -0.30 -4.68 -18.17
C LYS A 100 -0.58 -4.34 -16.69
N SER A 101 -0.29 -3.12 -16.31
CA SER A 101 -0.43 -2.69 -14.91
C SER A 101 -0.89 -1.25 -14.84
N LEU A 102 -1.63 -0.92 -13.79
CA LEU A 102 -2.02 0.44 -13.42
C LEU A 102 -1.50 0.72 -12.02
N TYR A 103 -0.91 1.88 -11.82
CA TYR A 103 -0.38 2.33 -10.53
C TYR A 103 -0.96 3.68 -10.21
N GLU A 104 -1.67 3.77 -9.10
CA GLU A 104 -2.35 4.99 -8.68
C GLU A 104 -2.46 5.05 -7.16
N PRO A 105 -2.63 6.24 -6.56
CA PRO A 105 -3.05 6.35 -5.17
C PRO A 105 -4.41 5.68 -4.96
N VAL A 106 -4.69 5.21 -3.75
CA VAL A 106 -6.01 4.66 -3.41
C VAL A 106 -7.07 5.77 -3.36
N HIS A 107 -6.67 6.98 -2.91
CA HIS A 107 -7.60 8.12 -2.81
C HIS A 107 -8.09 8.63 -4.18
N GLY A 108 -9.28 9.22 -4.19
CA GLY A 108 -9.88 9.88 -5.37
C GLY A 108 -9.25 11.23 -5.70
N SER A 109 -9.92 12.00 -6.57
CA SER A 109 -9.42 13.27 -7.12
C SER A 109 -9.47 14.47 -6.16
N ALA A 110 -10.11 14.35 -5.01
CA ALA A 110 -10.25 15.38 -3.97
C ALA A 110 -10.54 16.80 -4.53
N PRO A 111 -11.66 17.02 -5.23
CA PRO A 111 -11.95 18.26 -5.95
C PRO A 111 -11.93 19.49 -5.03
N ASP A 112 -12.23 19.31 -3.75
CA ASP A 112 -12.29 20.41 -2.76
C ASP A 112 -10.93 21.04 -2.48
N ILE A 113 -9.83 20.34 -2.70
CA ILE A 113 -8.46 20.82 -2.50
C ILE A 113 -7.68 20.99 -3.81
N SER A 114 -8.29 20.69 -4.94
CA SER A 114 -7.68 20.85 -6.26
C SER A 114 -7.16 22.26 -6.48
N GLY A 115 -5.91 22.38 -6.93
CA GLY A 115 -5.25 23.66 -7.19
C GLY A 115 -4.75 24.43 -5.96
N LYS A 116 -5.01 23.93 -4.73
CA LYS A 116 -4.56 24.60 -3.50
C LYS A 116 -3.12 24.28 -3.12
N GLY A 117 -2.49 23.29 -3.74
CA GLY A 117 -1.10 22.88 -3.45
C GLY A 117 -0.88 22.31 -2.05
N ILE A 118 -1.91 21.72 -1.45
CA ILE A 118 -1.89 21.16 -0.08
C ILE A 118 -2.07 19.65 -0.04
N ASP A 119 -2.26 19.03 -1.21
CA ASP A 119 -2.42 17.58 -1.32
C ASP A 119 -1.13 16.83 -0.97
N ASN A 120 -1.27 15.67 -0.35
CA ASN A 120 -0.14 14.81 0.02
C ASN A 120 0.30 13.97 -1.20
N PRO A 121 1.51 14.18 -1.76
CA PRO A 121 1.95 13.48 -2.96
C PRO A 121 2.53 12.08 -2.67
N ILE A 122 2.63 11.67 -1.40
CA ILE A 122 3.35 10.46 -1.00
C ILE A 122 2.74 9.21 -1.61
N ALA A 123 1.41 9.06 -1.63
CA ALA A 123 0.76 7.91 -2.23
C ALA A 123 1.10 7.73 -3.71
N THR A 124 1.16 8.83 -4.47
CA THR A 124 1.57 8.82 -5.89
C THR A 124 3.03 8.43 -6.04
N ILE A 125 3.92 8.97 -5.21
CA ILE A 125 5.35 8.64 -5.22
C ILE A 125 5.58 7.16 -4.86
N LEU A 126 4.86 6.64 -3.87
CA LEU A 126 4.93 5.22 -3.50
C LEU A 126 4.31 4.31 -4.57
N SER A 127 3.25 4.76 -5.27
CA SER A 127 2.70 4.04 -6.43
C SER A 127 3.73 3.96 -7.57
N PHE A 128 4.52 5.01 -7.79
CA PHE A 128 5.66 4.97 -8.70
C PHE A 128 6.75 3.98 -8.24
N ALA A 129 7.04 3.89 -6.94
CA ALA A 129 7.95 2.87 -6.41
C ALA A 129 7.44 1.45 -6.71
N MET A 130 6.13 1.21 -6.59
CA MET A 130 5.51 -0.07 -7.00
C MET A 130 5.67 -0.33 -8.51
N CYS A 131 5.55 0.70 -9.35
CA CYS A 131 5.79 0.61 -10.79
C CYS A 131 7.24 0.15 -11.10
N LEU A 132 8.22 0.78 -10.47
CA LEU A 132 9.63 0.38 -10.57
C LEU A 132 9.81 -1.10 -10.22
N LYS A 133 9.21 -1.54 -9.12
CA LYS A 133 9.34 -2.90 -8.61
C LYS A 133 8.65 -3.94 -9.49
N TYR A 134 7.37 -3.72 -9.84
CA TYR A 134 6.54 -4.76 -10.45
C TYR A 134 6.55 -4.76 -11.97
N SER A 135 6.77 -3.61 -12.62
CA SER A 135 6.84 -3.53 -14.08
C SER A 135 8.27 -3.55 -14.63
N PHE A 136 9.21 -2.97 -13.89
CA PHE A 136 10.59 -2.82 -14.37
C PHE A 136 11.59 -3.72 -13.64
N ASN A 137 11.19 -4.46 -12.60
CA ASN A 137 12.07 -5.29 -11.75
C ASN A 137 13.25 -4.51 -11.15
N MET A 138 13.02 -3.23 -10.85
CA MET A 138 13.98 -2.30 -10.25
C MET A 138 13.75 -2.25 -8.74
N ASP A 139 14.04 -3.36 -8.04
CA ASP A 139 13.79 -3.46 -6.59
C ASP A 139 14.63 -2.45 -5.80
N ALA A 140 15.91 -2.28 -6.16
CA ALA A 140 16.80 -1.34 -5.47
C ALA A 140 16.31 0.11 -5.56
N GLU A 141 15.93 0.56 -6.76
CA GLU A 141 15.40 1.91 -6.97
C GLU A 141 14.07 2.12 -6.24
N SER A 142 13.21 1.10 -6.25
CA SER A 142 11.97 1.11 -5.48
C SER A 142 12.24 1.28 -3.99
N ASP A 143 13.22 0.55 -3.44
CA ASP A 143 13.59 0.62 -2.03
C ASP A 143 14.20 1.99 -1.68
N ILE A 144 15.01 2.60 -2.56
CA ILE A 144 15.52 3.97 -2.35
C ILE A 144 14.36 4.97 -2.27
N VAL A 145 13.35 4.89 -3.16
CA VAL A 145 12.17 5.76 -3.10
C VAL A 145 11.44 5.59 -1.77
N ASN A 146 11.15 4.36 -1.35
CA ASN A 146 10.50 4.07 -0.07
C ASN A 146 11.30 4.63 1.12
N ASN A 147 12.62 4.41 1.12
CA ASN A 147 13.51 4.90 2.17
C ASN A 147 13.57 6.43 2.20
N SER A 148 13.50 7.08 1.03
CA SER A 148 13.47 8.55 0.92
C SER A 148 12.22 9.14 1.55
N VAL A 149 11.05 8.56 1.30
CA VAL A 149 9.80 8.94 1.95
C VAL A 149 9.90 8.76 3.46
N ASN A 150 10.33 7.58 3.92
CA ASN A 150 10.49 7.29 5.34
C ASN A 150 11.45 8.27 6.03
N LYS A 151 12.55 8.63 5.38
CA LYS A 151 13.54 9.59 5.91
C LYS A 151 12.92 10.98 6.09
N VAL A 152 12.22 11.50 5.08
CA VAL A 152 11.57 12.81 5.12
C VAL A 152 10.54 12.87 6.25
N LEU A 153 9.70 11.83 6.38
CA LEU A 153 8.73 11.74 7.47
C LEU A 153 9.41 11.63 8.85
N SER A 154 10.51 10.86 8.96
CA SER A 154 11.27 10.71 10.20
C SER A 154 11.96 12.01 10.61
N ASP A 155 12.35 12.86 9.65
CA ASP A 155 12.89 14.20 9.90
C ASP A 155 11.79 15.19 10.34
N GLY A 156 10.52 14.72 10.36
CA GLY A 156 9.35 15.44 10.84
C GLY A 156 8.68 16.34 9.81
N TYR A 157 9.09 16.27 8.52
CA TYR A 157 8.37 16.95 7.45
C TYR A 157 7.06 16.25 7.15
N LYS A 158 6.01 17.01 6.88
CA LYS A 158 4.66 16.48 6.63
C LYS A 158 3.83 17.43 5.77
N THR A 159 2.75 16.94 5.24
CA THR A 159 1.67 17.73 4.64
C THR A 159 0.57 17.98 5.68
N VAL A 160 -0.33 18.88 5.42
CA VAL A 160 -1.35 19.37 6.38
C VAL A 160 -2.31 18.28 6.86
N ASP A 161 -2.50 17.22 6.08
CA ASP A 161 -3.35 16.05 6.39
C ASP A 161 -2.77 15.13 7.47
N LEU A 162 -1.45 15.20 7.71
CA LEU A 162 -0.76 14.40 8.71
C LEU A 162 -0.68 15.15 10.06
N ILE A 163 -0.96 14.45 11.14
CA ILE A 163 -0.87 15.01 12.51
C ILE A 163 0.59 15.24 12.91
N GLY A 164 0.89 16.38 13.54
CA GLY A 164 2.22 16.68 14.06
C GLY A 164 2.50 18.18 14.20
N ASP A 165 3.78 18.57 14.31
CA ASP A 165 4.20 19.97 14.45
C ASP A 165 3.99 20.74 13.15
N ASP A 166 3.16 21.79 13.19
CA ASP A 166 2.81 22.62 12.01
C ASP A 166 3.98 23.43 11.45
N LYS A 167 5.07 23.57 12.18
CA LYS A 167 6.28 24.29 11.72
C LYS A 167 7.00 23.60 10.56
N LYS A 168 6.71 22.30 10.34
CA LYS A 168 7.28 21.50 9.27
C LYS A 168 6.27 21.07 8.23
N ASN A 169 5.12 21.75 8.18
CA ASN A 169 4.15 21.55 7.10
C ASN A 169 4.71 22.03 5.77
N LEU A 170 4.61 21.17 4.78
CA LEU A 170 5.03 21.43 3.41
C LEU A 170 3.81 21.45 2.48
N SER A 171 3.89 22.24 1.43
CA SER A 171 3.01 22.14 0.28
C SER A 171 3.27 20.83 -0.51
N THR A 172 2.37 20.51 -1.43
CA THR A 172 2.53 19.36 -2.34
C THR A 172 3.89 19.36 -3.04
N SER A 173 4.27 20.51 -3.63
CA SER A 173 5.55 20.65 -4.35
C SER A 173 6.75 20.53 -3.43
N GLU A 174 6.74 21.23 -2.29
CA GLU A 174 7.85 21.18 -1.34
C GLU A 174 8.06 19.77 -0.77
N MET A 175 6.99 19.01 -0.52
CA MET A 175 7.11 17.62 -0.11
C MET A 175 7.76 16.76 -1.20
N GLY A 176 7.35 16.93 -2.46
CA GLY A 176 7.97 16.26 -3.61
C GLY A 176 9.46 16.58 -3.71
N ASP A 177 9.83 17.86 -3.57
CA ASP A 177 11.22 18.32 -3.63
C ASP A 177 12.06 17.73 -2.48
N GLN A 178 11.54 17.70 -1.25
CA GLN A 178 12.23 17.10 -0.11
C GLN A 178 12.48 15.60 -0.32
N ILE A 179 11.52 14.87 -0.88
CA ILE A 179 11.69 13.46 -1.19
C ILE A 179 12.73 13.28 -2.31
N ALA A 180 12.73 14.11 -3.35
CA ALA A 180 13.71 14.06 -4.43
C ALA A 180 15.15 14.35 -3.94
N VAL A 181 15.32 15.31 -3.04
CA VAL A 181 16.60 15.59 -2.39
C VAL A 181 17.05 14.37 -1.57
N SER A 182 16.18 13.81 -0.74
CA SER A 182 16.46 12.61 0.05
C SER A 182 16.87 11.42 -0.83
N TYR A 183 16.15 11.21 -1.95
CA TYR A 183 16.47 10.17 -2.93
C TYR A 183 17.88 10.33 -3.50
N THR A 184 18.24 11.55 -3.88
CA THR A 184 19.58 11.85 -4.43
C THR A 184 20.69 11.54 -3.44
N HIS A 185 20.51 11.91 -2.18
CA HIS A 185 21.46 11.61 -1.13
C HIS A 185 21.62 10.11 -0.85
N LEU A 186 20.52 9.37 -0.73
CA LEU A 186 20.57 7.92 -0.48
C LEU A 186 21.21 7.18 -1.65
N ARG A 187 20.88 7.53 -2.89
CA ARG A 187 21.48 6.93 -4.09
C ARG A 187 22.99 7.19 -4.17
N ALA A 188 23.46 8.40 -3.81
CA ALA A 188 24.88 8.72 -3.81
C ALA A 188 25.65 7.87 -2.80
N HIS A 189 25.06 7.56 -1.63
CA HIS A 189 25.69 6.70 -0.63
C HIS A 189 25.82 5.24 -1.08
N GLU A 190 24.85 4.71 -1.82
CA GLU A 190 24.91 3.33 -2.33
C GLU A 190 25.96 3.16 -3.43
N THR A 191 26.20 4.19 -4.26
CA THR A 191 27.20 4.15 -5.34
C THR A 191 28.66 4.27 -4.86
N ILE A 192 28.90 4.67 -3.62
CA ILE A 192 30.26 4.79 -3.04
C ILE A 192 30.78 3.43 -2.50
N HIS A 193 29.94 2.41 -2.43
CA HIS A 193 30.31 1.08 -1.92
C HIS A 193 30.60 0.03 -3.01
N TYR A 194 30.83 0.45 -4.27
CA TYR A 194 31.29 -0.41 -5.37
C TYR A 194 32.69 -0.03 -5.82
#